data_46ebeeab6c3a48768f11a22549057527
#
_entry.id   46ebeeab6c3a48768f11a22549057527
#
_cell.length_a   1.000
_cell.length_b   1.000
_cell.length_c   1.000
_cell.angle_alpha   90.00
_cell.angle_beta   90.00
_cell.angle_gamma   90.00
#
_symmetry.space_group_name_H-M   'P 1'
#
loop_
_entity.id
_entity.type
_entity.pdbx_description
1 polymer ?
#
loop_
_entity_poly.entity_id
_entity_poly.type
_entity_poly.pdbx_seq_one_letter_code
_entity_poly.pdbx_strand_id
1 'polypeptide(L)'
;MNEEIIIFKNDKIGDLLHAYNAIQDIINKNLNKKVLIFLSHYNSEMKFLFKSNNVRFKIITEKINKKDKIKLFLFFLKTNIKEVYIFKPSNFLFFLPLIFYLKKIKFFGICVDNINYKRPALFLRNFLTKISVNDRGSKKIRKSINELYMSLINNNSHSKFEIIEEKHISKLKSKDYILVHYNKFKFNKLNLGLSDLNILIDKLIKLGKNIVLTNDLNDNFTNNLLLEKYNNQNKEFVSYYPNIKAEDLFKLIGNAKIVISFHGTITSMAAIQKTKVIDLFNCEINSKNDFYRYKNAFHEFVPKLKNYEFMIPKKNFNITINRIENLLLNGRKINY
;
A
#
# COMPACT_ATOMS: atom_id res chain seq x y z
N MET A 1 -31.13 17.10 7.58
CA MET A 1 -30.36 16.01 6.93
C MET A 1 -28.91 16.13 7.35
N ASN A 2 -28.31 15.04 7.88
CA ASN A 2 -26.92 15.08 8.31
C ASN A 2 -26.00 15.26 7.08
N GLU A 3 -25.04 16.17 7.20
CA GLU A 3 -24.02 16.40 6.19
C GLU A 3 -23.16 15.16 5.97
N GLU A 4 -22.84 14.83 4.71
CA GLU A 4 -21.96 13.70 4.37
C GLU A 4 -20.62 14.19 3.82
N ILE A 5 -19.57 13.44 4.16
CA ILE A 5 -18.23 13.58 3.60
C ILE A 5 -17.98 12.37 2.69
N ILE A 6 -17.49 12.63 1.49
CA ILE A 6 -17.27 11.60 0.47
C ILE A 6 -15.77 11.45 0.21
N ILE A 7 -15.28 10.22 0.20
CA ILE A 7 -13.89 9.90 -0.13
C ILE A 7 -13.86 8.90 -1.30
N PHE A 8 -13.22 9.24 -2.40
CA PHE A 8 -12.97 8.34 -3.52
C PHE A 8 -11.56 7.79 -3.47
N LYS A 9 -11.43 6.49 -3.18
CA LYS A 9 -10.16 5.75 -3.18
C LYS A 9 -10.35 4.35 -3.75
N ASN A 10 -10.90 4.29 -4.94
CA ASN A 10 -11.28 3.07 -5.64
C ASN A 10 -10.18 2.52 -6.57
N ASP A 11 -8.95 2.40 -6.07
CA ASP A 11 -7.81 1.84 -6.78
C ASP A 11 -7.29 0.54 -6.12
N LYS A 12 -5.99 0.28 -6.13
CA LYS A 12 -5.40 -0.93 -5.57
C LYS A 12 -5.16 -0.81 -4.05
N ILE A 13 -4.91 -1.94 -3.38
CA ILE A 13 -4.65 -2.00 -1.93
C ILE A 13 -3.46 -1.10 -1.55
N GLY A 14 -2.32 -1.22 -2.24
CA GLY A 14 -1.13 -0.41 -1.94
C GLY A 14 -1.41 1.09 -2.00
N ASP A 15 -2.19 1.52 -3.01
CA ASP A 15 -2.58 2.93 -3.15
C ASP A 15 -3.52 3.40 -2.01
N LEU A 16 -4.42 2.51 -1.52
CA LEU A 16 -5.26 2.79 -0.37
C LEU A 16 -4.42 2.99 0.89
N LEU A 17 -3.44 2.12 1.11
CA LEU A 17 -2.54 2.20 2.26
C LEU A 17 -1.75 3.51 2.30
N HIS A 18 -1.33 4.02 1.15
CA HIS A 18 -0.69 5.36 1.07
C HIS A 18 -1.61 6.51 1.47
N ALA A 19 -2.93 6.36 1.32
CA ALA A 19 -3.92 7.36 1.72
C ALA A 19 -4.44 7.13 3.16
N TYR A 20 -4.01 6.07 3.85
CA TYR A 20 -4.54 5.64 5.14
C TYR A 20 -4.59 6.78 6.16
N ASN A 21 -3.47 7.46 6.43
CA ASN A 21 -3.41 8.53 7.42
C ASN A 21 -4.33 9.71 7.08
N ALA A 22 -4.41 10.06 5.79
CA ALA A 22 -5.28 11.13 5.35
C ALA A 22 -6.76 10.76 5.55
N ILE A 23 -7.14 9.54 5.21
CA ILE A 23 -8.51 9.04 5.42
C ILE A 23 -8.84 9.01 6.91
N GLN A 24 -7.92 8.49 7.73
CA GLN A 24 -8.11 8.41 9.18
C GLN A 24 -8.25 9.80 9.82
N ASP A 25 -7.44 10.78 9.39
CA ASP A 25 -7.53 12.17 9.86
C ASP A 25 -8.87 12.82 9.47
N ILE A 26 -9.38 12.56 8.26
CA ILE A 26 -10.72 13.02 7.85
C ILE A 26 -11.81 12.41 8.76
N ILE A 27 -11.72 11.09 9.03
CA ILE A 27 -12.69 10.40 9.91
C ILE A 27 -12.67 11.01 11.30
N ASN A 28 -11.49 11.15 11.91
CA ASN A 28 -11.30 11.64 13.27
C ASN A 28 -11.77 13.10 13.44
N LYS A 29 -11.58 13.94 12.44
CA LYS A 29 -12.05 15.34 12.45
C LYS A 29 -13.56 15.48 12.25
N ASN A 30 -14.24 14.43 11.85
CA ASN A 30 -15.65 14.47 11.48
C ASN A 30 -16.49 13.37 12.14
N LEU A 31 -16.23 13.08 13.42
CA LEU A 31 -16.93 12.02 14.17
C LEU A 31 -18.46 12.21 14.23
N ASN A 32 -18.93 13.46 14.16
CA ASN A 32 -20.34 13.82 14.15
C ASN A 32 -20.99 13.83 12.76
N LYS A 33 -20.25 13.51 11.69
CA LYS A 33 -20.72 13.46 10.30
C LYS A 33 -20.62 12.06 9.75
N LYS A 34 -21.43 11.76 8.76
CA LYS A 34 -21.32 10.51 8.01
C LYS A 34 -20.17 10.60 7.01
N VAL A 35 -19.27 9.63 7.03
CA VAL A 35 -18.16 9.50 6.08
C VAL A 35 -18.44 8.30 5.18
N LEU A 36 -18.58 8.54 3.88
CA LEU A 36 -18.77 7.50 2.89
C LEU A 36 -17.51 7.32 2.06
N ILE A 37 -16.91 6.13 2.12
CA ILE A 37 -15.70 5.80 1.38
C ILE A 37 -16.04 4.90 0.19
N PHE A 38 -15.75 5.38 -1.01
CA PHE A 38 -15.84 4.59 -2.23
C PHE A 38 -14.54 3.81 -2.46
N LEU A 39 -14.64 2.49 -2.41
CA LEU A 39 -13.55 1.54 -2.62
C LEU A 39 -13.74 0.78 -3.94
N SER A 40 -12.68 0.14 -4.44
CA SER A 40 -12.76 -0.85 -5.52
C SER A 40 -12.94 -2.25 -4.96
N HIS A 41 -13.22 -3.23 -5.83
CA HIS A 41 -13.18 -4.65 -5.45
C HIS A 41 -11.79 -5.06 -4.95
N TYR A 42 -10.72 -4.48 -5.51
CA TYR A 42 -9.34 -4.80 -5.16
C TYR A 42 -8.95 -4.39 -3.74
N ASN A 43 -9.47 -3.28 -3.22
CA ASN A 43 -9.09 -2.76 -1.92
C ASN A 43 -10.21 -2.84 -0.86
N SER A 44 -11.36 -3.40 -1.21
CA SER A 44 -12.50 -3.52 -0.30
C SER A 44 -12.24 -4.46 0.89
N GLU A 45 -11.29 -5.37 0.78
CA GLU A 45 -10.88 -6.24 1.89
C GLU A 45 -10.20 -5.46 3.03
N MET A 46 -9.72 -4.25 2.74
CA MET A 46 -9.04 -3.39 3.72
C MET A 46 -10.00 -2.50 4.53
N LYS A 47 -11.31 -2.72 4.46
CA LYS A 47 -12.32 -1.95 5.23
C LYS A 47 -12.07 -1.96 6.73
N PHE A 48 -11.49 -3.06 7.25
CA PHE A 48 -11.16 -3.20 8.67
C PHE A 48 -10.24 -2.10 9.21
N LEU A 49 -9.46 -1.45 8.35
CA LEU A 49 -8.58 -0.34 8.73
C LEU A 49 -9.34 0.94 9.14
N PHE A 50 -10.60 1.07 8.75
CA PHE A 50 -11.38 2.29 8.93
C PHE A 50 -12.64 2.02 9.77
N LYS A 51 -12.53 1.20 10.81
CA LYS A 51 -13.65 0.88 11.71
C LYS A 51 -14.01 2.10 12.54
N SER A 52 -15.16 2.71 12.22
CA SER A 52 -15.78 3.77 13.01
C SER A 52 -17.30 3.77 12.76
N ASN A 53 -18.09 4.13 13.76
CA ASN A 53 -19.56 4.11 13.69
C ASN A 53 -20.14 5.07 12.64
N ASN A 54 -19.40 6.11 12.29
CA ASN A 54 -19.80 7.10 11.30
C ASN A 54 -19.33 6.76 9.88
N VAL A 55 -18.56 5.67 9.69
CA VAL A 55 -18.00 5.28 8.38
C VAL A 55 -18.87 4.25 7.67
N ARG A 56 -19.11 4.50 6.40
CA ARG A 56 -19.79 3.58 5.47
C ARG A 56 -18.95 3.36 4.23
N PHE A 57 -19.14 2.22 3.57
CA PHE A 57 -18.41 1.86 2.36
C PHE A 57 -19.36 1.58 1.21
N LYS A 58 -18.96 2.01 0.02
CA LYS A 58 -19.57 1.59 -1.25
C LYS A 58 -18.47 1.10 -2.20
N ILE A 59 -18.77 0.04 -2.93
CA ILE A 59 -17.84 -0.52 -3.91
C ILE A 59 -18.23 -0.01 -5.28
N ILE A 60 -17.26 0.53 -6.01
CA ILE A 60 -17.38 0.96 -7.40
C ILE A 60 -16.23 0.38 -8.22
N THR A 61 -16.38 0.37 -9.54
CA THR A 61 -15.30 -0.11 -10.42
C THR A 61 -14.06 0.79 -10.34
N GLU A 62 -12.88 0.21 -10.50
CA GLU A 62 -11.63 0.99 -10.54
C GLU A 62 -11.67 2.05 -11.65
N LYS A 63 -12.08 1.69 -12.85
CA LYS A 63 -12.44 2.61 -13.93
C LYS A 63 -13.95 2.81 -13.87
N ILE A 64 -14.41 3.96 -13.38
CA ILE A 64 -15.84 4.25 -13.19
C ILE A 64 -16.56 4.09 -14.53
N ASN A 65 -17.39 3.06 -14.63
CA ASN A 65 -18.16 2.73 -15.84
C ASN A 65 -19.40 3.64 -16.00
N LYS A 66 -20.11 3.54 -17.13
CA LYS A 66 -21.31 4.37 -17.40
C LYS A 66 -22.39 4.21 -16.32
N LYS A 67 -22.65 2.98 -15.87
CA LYS A 67 -23.65 2.68 -14.83
C LYS A 67 -23.29 3.33 -13.50
N ASP A 68 -22.01 3.22 -13.10
CA ASP A 68 -21.53 3.85 -11.86
C ASP A 68 -21.58 5.38 -11.95
N LYS A 69 -21.28 5.98 -13.12
CA LYS A 69 -21.38 7.43 -13.32
C LYS A 69 -22.81 7.94 -13.10
N ILE A 70 -23.82 7.25 -13.65
CA ILE A 70 -25.24 7.62 -13.48
C ILE A 70 -25.63 7.48 -12.00
N LYS A 71 -25.26 6.37 -11.35
CA LYS A 71 -25.56 6.17 -9.92
C LYS A 71 -24.92 7.25 -9.04
N LEU A 72 -23.67 7.61 -9.32
CA LEU A 72 -22.97 8.67 -8.60
C LEU A 72 -23.63 10.03 -8.83
N PHE A 73 -24.01 10.36 -10.06
CA PHE A 73 -24.73 11.59 -10.37
C PHE A 73 -26.05 11.71 -9.59
N LEU A 74 -26.89 10.66 -9.62
CA LEU A 74 -28.15 10.62 -8.87
C LEU A 74 -27.91 10.69 -7.35
N PHE A 75 -26.84 10.06 -6.85
CA PHE A 75 -26.45 10.12 -5.45
C PHE A 75 -26.09 11.56 -5.05
N PHE A 76 -25.27 12.27 -5.85
CA PHE A 76 -24.90 13.66 -5.60
C PHE A 76 -26.09 14.62 -5.67
N LEU A 77 -27.10 14.33 -6.50
CA LEU A 77 -28.34 15.12 -6.54
C LEU A 77 -29.14 14.99 -5.24
N LYS A 78 -29.27 13.78 -4.70
CA LYS A 78 -30.16 13.46 -3.56
C LYS A 78 -29.53 13.65 -2.18
N THR A 79 -28.19 13.71 -2.09
CA THR A 79 -27.47 13.70 -0.83
C THR A 79 -27.00 15.11 -0.46
N ASN A 80 -27.08 15.46 0.84
CA ASN A 80 -26.50 16.67 1.38
C ASN A 80 -25.00 16.46 1.65
N ILE A 81 -24.17 16.75 0.64
CA ILE A 81 -22.74 16.55 0.66
C ILE A 81 -22.05 17.86 1.02
N LYS A 82 -21.15 17.83 1.99
CA LYS A 82 -20.33 18.98 2.39
C LYS A 82 -18.96 19.01 1.73
N GLU A 83 -18.27 17.88 1.76
CA GLU A 83 -16.89 17.76 1.28
C GLU A 83 -16.69 16.48 0.48
N VAL A 84 -15.88 16.56 -0.57
CA VAL A 84 -15.51 15.43 -1.42
C VAL A 84 -14.00 15.39 -1.57
N TYR A 85 -13.40 14.26 -1.21
CA TYR A 85 -11.97 14.00 -1.34
C TYR A 85 -11.73 13.01 -2.47
N ILE A 86 -11.09 13.45 -3.55
CA ILE A 86 -10.78 12.64 -4.74
C ILE A 86 -9.31 12.22 -4.66
N PHE A 87 -9.06 11.08 -4.02
CA PHE A 87 -7.73 10.53 -3.83
C PHE A 87 -7.26 9.65 -5.00
N LYS A 88 -8.15 9.36 -5.94
CA LYS A 88 -7.81 8.74 -7.21
C LYS A 88 -8.10 9.71 -8.36
N PRO A 89 -7.07 10.17 -9.11
CA PRO A 89 -7.26 11.08 -10.24
C PRO A 89 -8.20 10.50 -11.29
N SER A 90 -9.28 11.21 -11.62
CA SER A 90 -10.28 10.79 -12.61
C SER A 90 -10.93 12.03 -13.23
N ASN A 91 -10.93 12.14 -14.57
CA ASN A 91 -11.58 13.26 -15.25
C ASN A 91 -13.08 13.36 -14.89
N PHE A 92 -13.76 12.22 -14.75
CA PHE A 92 -15.18 12.22 -14.37
C PHE A 92 -15.39 12.80 -12.96
N LEU A 93 -14.61 12.38 -11.97
CA LEU A 93 -14.75 12.89 -10.60
C LEU A 93 -14.39 14.38 -10.50
N PHE A 94 -13.43 14.83 -11.30
CA PHE A 94 -13.04 16.24 -11.38
C PHE A 94 -14.01 17.09 -12.20
N PHE A 95 -14.94 16.48 -12.93
CA PHE A 95 -16.04 17.16 -13.61
C PHE A 95 -17.23 17.41 -12.66
N LEU A 96 -17.36 16.66 -11.57
CA LEU A 96 -18.46 16.84 -10.60
C LEU A 96 -18.51 18.26 -9.98
N PRO A 97 -17.39 18.91 -9.60
CA PRO A 97 -17.42 20.29 -9.11
C PRO A 97 -18.09 21.27 -10.05
N LEU A 98 -17.89 21.12 -11.36
CA LEU A 98 -18.54 21.97 -12.38
C LEU A 98 -20.06 21.74 -12.41
N ILE A 99 -20.48 20.46 -12.39
CA ILE A 99 -21.92 20.11 -12.44
C ILE A 99 -22.64 20.56 -11.15
N PHE A 100 -22.00 20.38 -10.00
CA PHE A 100 -22.61 20.64 -8.70
C PHE A 100 -22.16 21.98 -8.08
N TYR A 101 -21.72 22.92 -8.90
CA TYR A 101 -21.23 24.23 -8.46
C TYR A 101 -22.21 24.96 -7.51
N LEU A 102 -23.49 24.96 -7.84
CA LEU A 102 -24.53 25.62 -7.04
C LEU A 102 -24.77 24.96 -5.68
N LYS A 103 -24.36 23.71 -5.47
CA LYS A 103 -24.49 23.03 -4.17
C LYS A 103 -23.44 23.45 -3.15
N LYS A 104 -22.49 24.31 -3.49
CA LYS A 104 -21.41 24.80 -2.60
C LYS A 104 -20.60 23.69 -1.94
N ILE A 105 -20.46 22.53 -2.61
CA ILE A 105 -19.68 21.38 -2.14
C ILE A 105 -18.20 21.71 -2.27
N LYS A 106 -17.41 21.45 -1.21
CA LYS A 106 -15.95 21.61 -1.29
C LYS A 106 -15.31 20.35 -1.88
N PHE A 107 -14.52 20.49 -2.92
CA PHE A 107 -13.82 19.40 -3.59
C PHE A 107 -12.32 19.52 -3.41
N PHE A 108 -11.70 18.43 -2.97
CA PHE A 108 -10.26 18.29 -2.75
C PHE A 108 -9.73 17.15 -3.62
N GLY A 109 -8.64 17.36 -4.35
CA GLY A 109 -8.21 16.34 -5.32
C GLY A 109 -6.71 16.19 -5.48
N ILE A 110 -6.26 14.94 -5.70
CA ILE A 110 -4.89 14.61 -6.11
C ILE A 110 -4.81 14.65 -7.64
N CYS A 111 -3.80 15.33 -8.14
CA CYS A 111 -3.43 15.35 -9.54
C CYS A 111 -2.11 14.61 -9.77
N VAL A 112 -1.93 14.06 -10.94
CA VAL A 112 -0.67 13.42 -11.36
C VAL A 112 -0.22 14.04 -12.68
N ASP A 113 0.93 14.67 -12.66
CA ASP A 113 1.58 15.24 -13.82
C ASP A 113 2.81 14.44 -14.21
N ASN A 114 2.95 14.19 -15.51
CA ASN A 114 4.12 13.55 -16.08
C ASN A 114 4.53 14.35 -17.31
N ILE A 115 5.69 14.08 -17.86
CA ILE A 115 6.20 14.69 -19.10
C ILE A 115 5.16 14.56 -20.22
N ASN A 116 4.54 13.39 -20.35
CA ASN A 116 3.66 13.04 -21.46
C ASN A 116 2.16 13.21 -21.17
N TYR A 117 1.75 13.44 -19.94
CA TYR A 117 0.34 13.59 -19.59
C TYR A 117 0.10 14.33 -18.28
N LYS A 118 -1.06 14.99 -18.22
CA LYS A 118 -1.58 15.63 -17.01
C LYS A 118 -2.94 15.02 -16.67
N ARG A 119 -3.08 14.47 -15.47
CA ARG A 119 -4.33 13.84 -15.01
C ARG A 119 -4.77 14.41 -13.67
N PRO A 120 -6.00 14.88 -13.55
CA PRO A 120 -6.99 15.14 -14.60
C PRO A 120 -6.61 16.31 -15.52
N ALA A 121 -7.39 16.53 -16.59
CA ALA A 121 -7.17 17.65 -17.50
C ALA A 121 -7.11 18.99 -16.76
N LEU A 122 -6.21 19.89 -17.20
CA LEU A 122 -5.88 21.11 -16.45
C LEU A 122 -7.10 21.98 -16.15
N PHE A 123 -7.99 22.17 -17.13
CA PHE A 123 -9.16 23.03 -16.97
C PHE A 123 -10.11 22.54 -15.85
N LEU A 124 -10.19 21.21 -15.60
CA LEU A 124 -11.03 20.65 -14.55
C LEU A 124 -10.50 20.96 -13.14
N ARG A 125 -9.21 21.25 -13.01
CA ARG A 125 -8.59 21.51 -11.71
C ARG A 125 -9.00 22.83 -11.09
N ASN A 126 -9.41 23.79 -11.93
CA ASN A 126 -9.82 25.12 -11.49
C ASN A 126 -11.14 25.13 -10.72
N PHE A 127 -11.94 24.05 -10.81
CA PHE A 127 -13.21 23.92 -10.10
C PHE A 127 -13.06 23.28 -8.71
N LEU A 128 -11.85 22.85 -8.31
CA LEU A 128 -11.61 22.28 -6.99
C LEU A 128 -11.24 23.35 -5.97
N THR A 129 -11.65 23.13 -4.72
CA THR A 129 -11.30 23.98 -3.59
C THR A 129 -9.79 23.93 -3.30
N LYS A 130 -9.20 22.74 -3.42
CA LYS A 130 -7.77 22.53 -3.21
C LYS A 130 -7.27 21.33 -4.01
N ILE A 131 -6.08 21.45 -4.56
CA ILE A 131 -5.40 20.37 -5.27
C ILE A 131 -4.02 20.11 -4.66
N SER A 132 -3.57 18.86 -4.79
CA SER A 132 -2.18 18.47 -4.55
C SER A 132 -1.67 17.76 -5.80
N VAL A 133 -0.50 18.18 -6.31
CA VAL A 133 0.04 17.69 -7.58
C VAL A 133 1.24 16.80 -7.34
N ASN A 134 1.17 15.56 -7.80
CA ASN A 134 2.30 14.66 -7.93
C ASN A 134 2.97 14.89 -9.28
N ASP A 135 4.01 15.71 -9.30
CA ASP A 135 4.79 15.99 -10.50
C ASP A 135 5.86 14.93 -10.73
N ARG A 136 5.53 13.96 -11.58
CA ARG A 136 6.44 12.87 -11.99
C ARG A 136 7.44 13.27 -13.07
N GLY A 137 7.29 14.45 -13.64
CA GLY A 137 8.20 15.01 -14.66
C GLY A 137 9.37 15.80 -14.09
N SER A 138 9.27 16.28 -12.85
CA SER A 138 10.28 17.10 -12.20
C SER A 138 11.50 16.29 -11.74
N LYS A 139 12.71 16.85 -11.93
CA LYS A 139 13.95 16.34 -11.34
C LYS A 139 14.09 16.65 -9.84
N LYS A 140 13.19 17.46 -9.25
CA LYS A 140 13.23 17.86 -7.85
C LYS A 140 12.89 16.69 -6.93
N ILE A 141 13.36 16.73 -5.69
CA ILE A 141 13.00 15.77 -4.63
C ILE A 141 11.49 15.78 -4.49
N ARG A 142 10.87 14.63 -4.72
CA ARG A 142 9.41 14.46 -4.70
C ARG A 142 8.93 14.32 -3.26
N LYS A 143 7.76 14.88 -2.98
CA LYS A 143 6.99 14.53 -1.78
C LYS A 143 6.58 13.07 -1.86
N SER A 144 6.56 12.36 -0.74
CA SER A 144 5.94 11.03 -0.71
C SER A 144 4.45 11.14 -1.06
N ILE A 145 3.87 10.08 -1.59
CA ILE A 145 2.45 10.09 -1.95
C ILE A 145 1.56 10.32 -0.72
N ASN A 146 1.98 9.85 0.46
CA ASN A 146 1.30 10.14 1.72
C ASN A 146 1.33 11.64 2.06
N GLU A 147 2.48 12.31 1.90
CA GLU A 147 2.59 13.77 2.10
C GLU A 147 1.67 14.54 1.15
N LEU A 148 1.46 14.04 -0.08
CA LEU A 148 0.52 14.64 -1.03
C LEU A 148 -0.94 14.53 -0.54
N TYR A 149 -1.35 13.38 -0.02
CA TYR A 149 -2.69 13.22 0.58
C TYR A 149 -2.87 14.11 1.80
N MET A 150 -1.87 14.13 2.69
CA MET A 150 -1.92 14.93 3.91
C MET A 150 -1.95 16.43 3.61
N SER A 151 -1.27 16.88 2.57
CA SER A 151 -1.28 18.30 2.17
C SER A 151 -2.66 18.82 1.74
N LEU A 152 -3.60 17.95 1.35
CA LEU A 152 -4.98 18.33 1.08
C LEU A 152 -5.78 18.65 2.34
N ILE A 153 -5.44 18.00 3.45
CA ILE A 153 -6.22 18.04 4.70
C ILE A 153 -5.66 19.07 5.66
N ASN A 154 -4.34 19.12 5.79
CA ASN A 154 -3.61 20.00 6.72
C ASN A 154 -2.74 21.00 5.97
N ASN A 155 -2.69 22.23 6.45
CA ASN A 155 -1.72 23.21 5.94
C ASN A 155 -0.28 22.91 6.40
N ASN A 156 -0.08 22.05 7.40
CA ASN A 156 1.22 21.64 7.92
C ASN A 156 1.52 20.18 7.57
N SER A 157 2.61 19.97 6.82
CA SER A 157 2.99 18.71 6.18
C SER A 157 3.67 17.66 7.09
N HIS A 158 3.56 17.75 8.39
CA HIS A 158 4.24 16.85 9.34
C HIS A 158 3.25 15.96 10.11
N SER A 159 2.52 15.11 9.41
CA SER A 159 1.80 14.04 10.10
C SER A 159 2.71 12.84 10.33
N LYS A 160 2.85 12.46 11.59
CA LYS A 160 3.41 11.16 11.96
C LYS A 160 2.41 10.07 11.56
N PHE A 161 2.91 8.96 10.99
CA PHE A 161 2.11 7.74 10.88
C PHE A 161 1.67 7.32 12.29
N GLU A 162 0.38 7.32 12.57
CA GLU A 162 -0.14 6.74 13.80
C GLU A 162 -0.29 5.23 13.62
N ILE A 163 0.16 4.50 14.63
CA ILE A 163 0.08 3.05 14.66
C ILE A 163 -1.34 2.68 15.03
N ILE A 164 -1.88 1.68 14.35
CA ILE A 164 -3.02 0.95 14.86
C ILE A 164 -2.49 0.10 16.02
N GLU A 165 -2.71 0.51 17.27
CA GLU A 165 -2.51 -0.37 18.40
C GLU A 165 -3.59 -1.45 18.37
N GLU A 166 -3.26 -2.63 17.90
CA GLU A 166 -4.15 -3.78 17.99
C GLU A 166 -3.75 -4.71 19.13
N LYS A 167 -4.63 -4.76 20.10
CA LYS A 167 -4.80 -5.87 21.04
C LYS A 167 -5.43 -7.05 20.27
N HIS A 168 -4.79 -8.22 20.34
CA HIS A 168 -5.30 -9.55 19.96
C HIS A 168 -4.84 -10.16 18.62
N ILE A 169 -3.67 -10.80 18.69
CA ILE A 169 -3.48 -12.08 18.02
C ILE A 169 -2.93 -13.06 19.06
N SER A 170 -3.83 -13.77 19.71
CA SER A 170 -3.48 -14.71 20.80
C SER A 170 -2.97 -16.09 20.35
N LYS A 171 -2.76 -16.33 19.05
CA LYS A 171 -2.38 -17.66 18.54
C LYS A 171 -0.93 -17.81 18.06
N LEU A 172 -0.18 -16.74 17.86
CA LEU A 172 1.24 -16.85 17.57
C LEU A 172 2.03 -16.77 18.89
N LYS A 173 2.58 -17.88 19.33
CA LYS A 173 3.31 -18.04 20.61
C LYS A 173 4.57 -17.17 20.73
N SER A 174 5.07 -16.57 19.67
CA SER A 174 6.21 -15.64 19.73
C SER A 174 6.12 -14.56 18.66
N LYS A 175 6.48 -13.32 19.02
CA LYS A 175 6.69 -12.21 18.07
C LYS A 175 8.07 -12.26 17.39
N ASP A 176 8.81 -13.36 17.51
CA ASP A 176 10.19 -13.49 17.01
C ASP A 176 10.25 -14.37 15.77
N TYR A 177 9.55 -13.93 14.70
CA TYR A 177 9.62 -14.59 13.42
C TYR A 177 9.93 -13.59 12.27
N ILE A 178 10.47 -14.15 11.20
CA ILE A 178 10.63 -13.44 9.92
C ILE A 178 9.46 -13.82 9.03
N LEU A 179 8.71 -12.83 8.55
CA LEU A 179 7.68 -13.07 7.54
C LEU A 179 8.31 -12.98 6.15
N VAL A 180 8.21 -14.05 5.37
CA VAL A 180 8.62 -14.10 3.98
C VAL A 180 7.37 -14.17 3.11
N HIS A 181 7.18 -13.19 2.22
CA HIS A 181 6.06 -13.22 1.28
C HIS A 181 6.54 -13.54 -0.13
N TYR A 182 6.10 -14.69 -0.63
CA TYR A 182 6.38 -15.14 -1.99
C TYR A 182 5.39 -14.56 -2.98
N ASN A 183 5.91 -13.88 -4.01
CA ASN A 183 5.11 -13.40 -5.14
C ASN A 183 5.65 -14.00 -6.43
N LYS A 184 4.99 -15.04 -6.94
CA LYS A 184 5.40 -15.79 -8.14
C LYS A 184 5.66 -14.89 -9.34
N PHE A 185 4.76 -13.94 -9.60
CA PHE A 185 4.90 -13.04 -10.73
C PHE A 185 6.18 -12.19 -10.67
N LYS A 186 6.53 -11.71 -9.46
CA LYS A 186 7.72 -10.87 -9.26
C LYS A 186 9.00 -11.69 -9.28
N PHE A 187 8.97 -12.91 -8.73
CA PHE A 187 10.07 -13.86 -8.84
C PHE A 187 10.35 -14.21 -10.32
N ASN A 188 9.31 -14.58 -11.07
CA ASN A 188 9.45 -14.94 -12.48
C ASN A 188 10.01 -13.80 -13.34
N LYS A 189 9.69 -12.54 -13.04
CA LYS A 189 10.28 -11.37 -13.73
C LYS A 189 11.81 -11.27 -13.61
N LEU A 190 12.39 -11.89 -12.59
CA LEU A 190 13.84 -11.97 -12.38
C LEU A 190 14.42 -13.32 -12.76
N ASN A 191 13.64 -14.18 -13.41
CA ASN A 191 13.98 -15.58 -13.69
C ASN A 191 14.30 -16.37 -12.41
N LEU A 192 13.63 -16.03 -11.30
CA LEU A 192 13.70 -16.74 -10.03
C LEU A 192 12.47 -17.65 -9.89
N GLY A 193 12.62 -18.73 -9.15
CA GLY A 193 11.56 -19.71 -8.92
C GLY A 193 11.43 -20.15 -7.46
N LEU A 194 10.69 -21.24 -7.26
CA LEU A 194 10.54 -21.85 -5.93
C LEU A 194 11.88 -22.37 -5.37
N SER A 195 12.81 -22.79 -6.23
CA SER A 195 14.16 -23.18 -5.81
C SER A 195 14.89 -22.04 -5.09
N ASP A 196 14.80 -20.83 -5.61
CA ASP A 196 15.44 -19.66 -5.02
C ASP A 196 14.77 -19.25 -3.70
N LEU A 197 13.44 -19.37 -3.62
CA LEU A 197 12.71 -19.19 -2.35
C LEU A 197 13.19 -20.22 -1.32
N ASN A 198 13.31 -21.49 -1.71
CA ASN A 198 13.76 -22.56 -0.83
C ASN A 198 15.17 -22.30 -0.28
N ILE A 199 16.11 -21.86 -1.15
CA ILE A 199 17.47 -21.51 -0.72
C ILE A 199 17.43 -20.38 0.32
N LEU A 200 16.59 -19.35 0.11
CA LEU A 200 16.40 -18.27 1.09
C LEU A 200 15.88 -18.81 2.42
N ILE A 201 14.85 -19.63 2.41
CA ILE A 201 14.25 -20.19 3.62
C ILE A 201 15.23 -21.11 4.35
N ASP A 202 15.91 -22.02 3.64
CA ASP A 202 16.90 -22.93 4.23
C ASP A 202 18.05 -22.15 4.89
N LYS A 203 18.45 -21.02 4.30
CA LYS A 203 19.46 -20.13 4.88
C LYS A 203 18.97 -19.48 6.18
N LEU A 204 17.70 -19.01 6.19
CA LEU A 204 17.10 -18.41 7.39
C LEU A 204 16.94 -19.44 8.53
N ILE A 205 16.58 -20.69 8.20
CA ILE A 205 16.53 -21.80 9.17
C ILE A 205 17.90 -22.06 9.78
N LYS A 206 18.97 -22.13 8.96
CA LYS A 206 20.35 -22.29 9.42
C LYS A 206 20.80 -21.18 10.37
N LEU A 207 20.19 -19.99 10.28
CA LEU A 207 20.40 -18.89 11.23
C LEU A 207 19.54 -18.99 12.50
N GLY A 208 18.84 -20.11 12.71
CA GLY A 208 17.95 -20.32 13.86
C GLY A 208 16.74 -19.40 13.89
N LYS A 209 16.20 -19.02 12.72
CA LYS A 209 15.05 -18.11 12.61
C LYS A 209 13.76 -18.86 12.40
N ASN A 210 12.72 -18.48 13.15
CA ASN A 210 11.36 -18.89 12.87
C ASN A 210 10.83 -18.11 11.68
N ILE A 211 10.12 -18.78 10.77
CA ILE A 211 9.66 -18.22 9.52
C ILE A 211 8.15 -18.38 9.41
N VAL A 212 7.48 -17.29 9.06
CA VAL A 212 6.11 -17.31 8.59
C VAL A 212 6.16 -17.06 7.08
N LEU A 213 5.76 -18.07 6.32
CA LEU A 213 5.70 -18.00 4.86
C LEU A 213 4.26 -17.72 4.43
N THR A 214 4.10 -16.74 3.55
CA THR A 214 2.83 -16.39 2.89
C THR A 214 3.05 -16.24 1.40
N ASN A 215 1.99 -16.32 0.60
CA ASN A 215 2.05 -16.08 -0.84
C ASN A 215 0.83 -15.33 -1.36
N ASP A 216 0.84 -15.04 -2.67
CA ASP A 216 -0.30 -14.42 -3.35
C ASP A 216 -1.52 -15.36 -3.33
N LEU A 217 -2.70 -14.77 -3.24
CA LEU A 217 -3.98 -15.48 -3.36
C LEU A 217 -4.09 -16.15 -4.74
N ASN A 218 -4.74 -17.33 -4.76
CA ASN A 218 -5.15 -18.08 -5.97
C ASN A 218 -4.04 -18.82 -6.76
N ASP A 219 -2.89 -19.10 -6.19
CA ASP A 219 -1.91 -20.01 -6.81
C ASP A 219 -1.95 -21.40 -6.15
N ASN A 220 -2.99 -22.17 -6.45
CA ASN A 220 -3.21 -23.51 -5.85
C ASN A 220 -2.06 -24.48 -6.10
N PHE A 221 -1.42 -24.42 -7.26
CA PHE A 221 -0.26 -25.28 -7.56
C PHE A 221 0.93 -24.99 -6.65
N THR A 222 1.31 -23.74 -6.55
CA THR A 222 2.38 -23.30 -5.64
C THR A 222 2.01 -23.57 -4.18
N ASN A 223 0.74 -23.38 -3.81
CA ASN A 223 0.25 -23.68 -2.46
C ASN A 223 0.48 -25.13 -2.08
N ASN A 224 0.12 -26.08 -2.95
CA ASN A 224 0.28 -27.50 -2.67
C ASN A 224 1.75 -27.89 -2.50
N LEU A 225 2.64 -27.41 -3.38
CA LEU A 225 4.08 -27.67 -3.27
C LEU A 225 4.70 -27.11 -1.98
N LEU A 226 4.30 -25.91 -1.57
CA LEU A 226 4.79 -25.29 -0.34
C LEU A 226 4.22 -25.96 0.91
N LEU A 227 2.94 -26.38 0.88
CA LEU A 227 2.31 -27.14 1.95
C LEU A 227 3.01 -28.49 2.16
N GLU A 228 3.26 -29.24 1.08
CA GLU A 228 3.94 -30.50 1.14
C GLU A 228 5.34 -30.36 1.75
N LYS A 229 6.12 -29.39 1.26
CA LYS A 229 7.49 -29.19 1.73
C LYS A 229 7.54 -28.70 3.19
N TYR A 230 6.80 -27.66 3.55
CA TYR A 230 7.01 -26.97 4.82
C TYR A 230 6.10 -27.48 5.94
N ASN A 231 4.90 -27.97 5.66
CA ASN A 231 4.07 -28.57 6.71
C ASN A 231 4.51 -29.97 7.10
N ASN A 232 5.19 -30.71 6.22
CA ASN A 232 5.61 -32.07 6.49
C ASN A 232 7.05 -32.20 6.95
N GLN A 233 7.97 -31.39 6.40
CA GLN A 233 9.41 -31.56 6.60
C GLN A 233 10.07 -30.57 7.57
N ASN A 234 9.52 -29.36 7.74
CA ASN A 234 10.14 -28.27 8.50
C ASN A 234 9.18 -27.56 9.44
N LYS A 235 8.22 -28.30 10.03
CA LYS A 235 7.17 -27.74 10.93
C LYS A 235 7.71 -26.95 12.12
N GLU A 236 8.90 -27.27 12.56
CA GLU A 236 9.49 -26.64 13.75
C GLU A 236 9.86 -25.17 13.50
N PHE A 237 10.37 -24.87 12.29
CA PHE A 237 10.89 -23.54 11.96
C PHE A 237 10.02 -22.76 10.98
N VAL A 238 9.19 -23.44 10.18
CA VAL A 238 8.39 -22.77 9.12
C VAL A 238 6.91 -23.02 9.32
N SER A 239 6.16 -21.92 9.44
CA SER A 239 4.69 -21.94 9.42
C SER A 239 4.22 -21.33 8.09
N TYR A 240 3.53 -22.11 7.28
CA TYR A 240 3.00 -21.65 5.98
C TYR A 240 1.50 -21.35 6.04
N TYR A 241 1.11 -20.17 5.57
CA TYR A 241 -0.26 -19.69 5.53
C TYR A 241 -0.68 -19.39 4.08
N PRO A 242 -1.25 -20.39 3.36
CA PRO A 242 -1.82 -20.18 2.05
C PRO A 242 -3.14 -19.41 2.13
N ASN A 243 -3.45 -18.62 1.10
CA ASN A 243 -4.74 -17.95 0.94
C ASN A 243 -5.22 -17.14 2.17
N ILE A 244 -4.28 -16.53 2.88
CA ILE A 244 -4.57 -15.76 4.08
C ILE A 244 -5.40 -14.51 3.75
N LYS A 245 -6.42 -14.22 4.56
CA LYS A 245 -7.23 -13.00 4.42
C LYS A 245 -6.40 -11.74 4.68
N ALA A 246 -6.75 -10.64 4.02
CA ALA A 246 -6.00 -9.39 4.13
C ALA A 246 -5.88 -8.86 5.58
N GLU A 247 -6.92 -9.03 6.40
CA GLU A 247 -6.89 -8.64 7.82
C GLU A 247 -5.91 -9.48 8.63
N ASP A 248 -5.90 -10.80 8.44
CA ASP A 248 -5.00 -11.71 9.16
C ASP A 248 -3.55 -11.54 8.67
N LEU A 249 -3.36 -11.33 7.36
CA LEU A 249 -2.04 -11.01 6.81
C LEU A 249 -1.50 -9.68 7.37
N PHE A 250 -2.35 -8.67 7.48
CA PHE A 250 -1.98 -7.38 8.08
C PHE A 250 -1.52 -7.56 9.53
N LYS A 251 -2.22 -8.38 10.31
CA LYS A 251 -1.85 -8.72 11.68
C LYS A 251 -0.52 -9.50 11.74
N LEU A 252 -0.34 -10.52 10.88
CA LEU A 252 0.93 -11.26 10.81
C LEU A 252 2.10 -10.33 10.50
N ILE A 253 1.92 -9.39 9.58
CA ILE A 253 2.94 -8.40 9.24
C ILE A 253 3.29 -7.53 10.46
N GLY A 254 2.29 -7.05 11.21
CA GLY A 254 2.50 -6.20 12.39
C GLY A 254 3.25 -6.89 13.53
N ASN A 255 3.10 -8.20 13.66
CA ASN A 255 3.77 -9.00 14.69
C ASN A 255 5.12 -9.57 14.26
N ALA A 256 5.49 -9.45 12.98
CA ALA A 256 6.77 -9.93 12.48
C ALA A 256 7.93 -9.06 13.00
N LYS A 257 9.05 -9.69 13.33
CA LYS A 257 10.31 -8.99 13.62
C LYS A 257 10.85 -8.29 12.36
N ILE A 258 10.75 -8.97 11.23
CA ILE A 258 11.20 -8.49 9.92
C ILE A 258 10.27 -9.08 8.86
N VAL A 259 9.96 -8.28 7.85
CA VAL A 259 9.27 -8.71 6.64
C VAL A 259 10.25 -8.70 5.47
N ILE A 260 10.31 -9.79 4.72
CA ILE A 260 11.06 -9.92 3.48
C ILE A 260 10.06 -10.11 2.36
N SER A 261 9.98 -9.17 1.43
CA SER A 261 9.02 -9.22 0.32
C SER A 261 9.50 -8.40 -0.87
N PHE A 262 9.00 -8.71 -2.06
CA PHE A 262 9.10 -7.80 -3.18
C PHE A 262 8.20 -6.58 -2.99
N HIS A 263 8.71 -5.42 -3.44
CA HIS A 263 8.01 -4.14 -3.35
C HIS A 263 6.54 -4.21 -3.77
N GLY A 264 5.64 -3.72 -2.91
CA GLY A 264 4.20 -3.70 -3.19
C GLY A 264 3.34 -3.57 -1.94
N THR A 265 2.17 -4.20 -1.98
CA THR A 265 1.16 -4.13 -0.91
C THR A 265 1.72 -4.57 0.45
N ILE A 266 2.48 -5.65 0.49
CA ILE A 266 3.05 -6.21 1.73
C ILE A 266 4.02 -5.23 2.37
N THR A 267 4.91 -4.63 1.58
CA THR A 267 5.86 -3.64 2.08
C THR A 267 5.17 -2.36 2.53
N SER A 268 4.06 -1.99 1.90
CA SER A 268 3.23 -0.86 2.35
C SER A 268 2.50 -1.18 3.66
N MET A 269 1.98 -2.40 3.84
CA MET A 269 1.38 -2.85 5.10
C MET A 269 2.40 -2.82 6.25
N ALA A 270 3.60 -3.34 6.01
CA ALA A 270 4.67 -3.33 6.99
C ALA A 270 5.12 -1.89 7.35
N ALA A 271 5.19 -1.01 6.36
CA ALA A 271 5.53 0.40 6.56
C ALA A 271 4.52 1.11 7.48
N ILE A 272 3.22 0.91 7.27
CA ILE A 272 2.16 1.49 8.13
C ILE A 272 2.28 1.00 9.56
N GLN A 273 2.61 -0.29 9.76
CA GLN A 273 2.74 -0.90 11.08
C GLN A 273 4.13 -0.69 11.70
N LYS A 274 5.01 0.07 11.06
CA LYS A 274 6.41 0.30 11.47
C LYS A 274 7.22 -0.98 11.67
N THR A 275 6.82 -2.06 11.02
CA THR A 275 7.55 -3.32 11.02
C THR A 275 8.80 -3.17 10.16
N LYS A 276 9.92 -3.75 10.60
CA LYS A 276 11.16 -3.74 9.82
C LYS A 276 10.97 -4.49 8.50
N VAL A 277 11.40 -3.88 7.40
CA VAL A 277 11.21 -4.42 6.04
C VAL A 277 12.52 -4.52 5.30
N ILE A 278 12.76 -5.67 4.69
CA ILE A 278 13.71 -5.84 3.59
C ILE A 278 12.87 -5.87 2.30
N ASP A 279 12.86 -4.76 1.59
CA ASP A 279 12.07 -4.57 0.38
C ASP A 279 12.90 -4.90 -0.86
N LEU A 280 12.55 -5.99 -1.52
CA LEU A 280 13.18 -6.44 -2.75
C LEU A 280 12.54 -5.71 -3.93
N PHE A 281 13.25 -4.75 -4.48
CA PHE A 281 12.73 -3.94 -5.58
C PHE A 281 13.12 -4.54 -6.94
N ASN A 282 12.11 -5.02 -7.66
CA ASN A 282 12.31 -5.64 -8.97
C ASN A 282 12.56 -4.57 -10.04
N CYS A 283 13.82 -4.23 -10.28
CA CYS A 283 14.21 -3.39 -11.39
C CYS A 283 15.60 -3.78 -11.92
N GLU A 284 15.76 -3.67 -13.22
CA GLU A 284 17.09 -3.73 -13.83
C GLU A 284 17.78 -2.39 -13.65
N ILE A 285 18.98 -2.42 -13.09
CA ILE A 285 19.83 -1.24 -12.97
C ILE A 285 20.95 -1.36 -13.97
N ASN A 286 20.84 -0.62 -15.05
CA ASN A 286 21.85 -0.59 -16.10
C ASN A 286 22.84 0.58 -15.90
N SER A 287 22.51 1.54 -15.07
CA SER A 287 23.35 2.72 -14.81
C SER A 287 23.15 3.32 -13.41
N LYS A 288 24.11 4.16 -12.98
CA LYS A 288 23.98 4.95 -11.73
C LYS A 288 22.76 5.85 -11.75
N ASN A 289 22.39 6.41 -12.91
CA ASN A 289 21.20 7.25 -13.06
C ASN A 289 19.92 6.46 -12.89
N ASP A 290 19.88 5.21 -13.39
CA ASP A 290 18.72 4.32 -13.17
C ASP A 290 18.56 3.98 -11.69
N PHE A 291 19.65 3.72 -10.98
CA PHE A 291 19.61 3.52 -9.53
C PHE A 291 18.97 4.71 -8.80
N TYR A 292 19.41 5.93 -9.07
CA TYR A 292 18.82 7.11 -8.43
C TYR A 292 17.37 7.33 -8.82
N ARG A 293 17.00 7.06 -10.07
CA ARG A 293 15.62 7.15 -10.53
C ARG A 293 14.73 6.15 -9.77
N TYR A 294 15.17 4.92 -9.60
CA TYR A 294 14.43 3.90 -8.86
C TYR A 294 14.41 4.18 -7.36
N LYS A 295 15.51 4.63 -6.79
CA LYS A 295 15.58 5.05 -5.39
C LYS A 295 14.60 6.21 -5.10
N ASN A 296 14.50 7.17 -5.98
CA ASN A 296 13.57 8.28 -5.85
C ASN A 296 12.11 7.84 -6.03
N ALA A 297 11.82 6.96 -7.00
CA ALA A 297 10.51 6.36 -7.16
C ALA A 297 10.10 5.55 -5.92
N PHE A 298 11.04 4.84 -5.32
CA PHE A 298 10.86 4.12 -4.08
C PHE A 298 10.48 5.05 -2.93
N HIS A 299 11.19 6.15 -2.74
CA HIS A 299 10.85 7.14 -1.71
C HIS A 299 9.51 7.84 -1.94
N GLU A 300 8.99 7.82 -3.17
CA GLU A 300 7.64 8.31 -3.49
C GLU A 300 6.55 7.42 -2.88
N PHE A 301 6.77 6.10 -2.82
CA PHE A 301 5.76 5.13 -2.42
C PHE A 301 5.89 4.66 -0.96
N VAL A 302 7.02 4.89 -0.33
CA VAL A 302 7.27 4.42 1.03
C VAL A 302 7.65 5.60 1.91
N PRO A 303 7.01 5.75 3.07
CA PRO A 303 7.44 6.73 4.07
C PRO A 303 8.89 6.47 4.47
N LYS A 304 9.66 7.53 4.72
CA LYS A 304 11.02 7.44 5.23
C LYS A 304 11.02 6.84 6.63
N LEU A 305 11.06 5.51 6.72
CA LEU A 305 11.11 4.80 8.00
C LEU A 305 12.54 4.37 8.31
N LYS A 306 12.96 4.56 9.57
CA LYS A 306 14.27 4.09 10.06
C LYS A 306 14.45 2.56 9.95
N ASN A 307 13.35 1.82 9.87
CA ASN A 307 13.32 0.37 9.87
C ASN A 307 13.17 -0.26 8.47
N TYR A 308 13.53 0.49 7.44
CA TYR A 308 13.29 0.11 6.06
C TYR A 308 14.62 -0.08 5.32
N GLU A 309 14.86 -1.26 4.78
CA GLU A 309 16.00 -1.58 3.93
C GLU A 309 15.53 -1.88 2.51
N PHE A 310 16.05 -1.11 1.57
CA PHE A 310 15.80 -1.29 0.15
C PHE A 310 16.89 -2.13 -0.47
N MET A 311 16.52 -3.16 -1.22
CA MET A 311 17.46 -4.05 -1.88
C MET A 311 17.04 -4.33 -3.31
N ILE A 312 17.98 -4.20 -4.25
CA ILE A 312 17.79 -4.63 -5.62
C ILE A 312 18.36 -6.03 -5.77
N PRO A 313 17.53 -7.02 -6.06
CA PRO A 313 18.00 -8.38 -6.26
C PRO A 313 19.00 -8.46 -7.40
N LYS A 314 20.06 -9.22 -7.22
CA LYS A 314 21.03 -9.52 -8.28
C LYS A 314 20.54 -10.69 -9.13
N LYS A 315 21.00 -10.78 -10.38
CA LYS A 315 20.71 -11.94 -11.27
C LYS A 315 21.10 -13.26 -10.62
N ASN A 316 22.25 -13.31 -9.94
CA ASN A 316 22.57 -14.41 -9.03
C ASN A 316 21.94 -14.13 -7.68
N PHE A 317 20.83 -14.79 -7.37
CA PHE A 317 20.05 -14.55 -6.18
C PHE A 317 20.79 -14.90 -4.87
N ASN A 318 21.75 -15.83 -4.92
CA ASN A 318 22.60 -16.14 -3.77
C ASN A 318 23.35 -14.90 -3.24
N ILE A 319 23.75 -13.96 -4.10
CA ILE A 319 24.35 -12.70 -3.67
C ILE A 319 23.33 -11.89 -2.86
N THR A 320 22.07 -11.88 -3.28
CA THR A 320 20.99 -11.21 -2.57
C THR A 320 20.72 -11.87 -1.21
N ILE A 321 20.68 -13.20 -1.17
CA ILE A 321 20.51 -13.99 0.06
C ILE A 321 21.64 -13.70 1.06
N ASN A 322 22.89 -13.69 0.62
CA ASN A 322 24.03 -13.39 1.48
C ASN A 322 23.97 -11.95 2.04
N ARG A 323 23.43 -10.99 1.27
CA ARG A 323 23.19 -9.63 1.79
C ARG A 323 22.09 -9.58 2.83
N ILE A 324 21.00 -10.34 2.62
CA ILE A 324 19.92 -10.48 3.62
C ILE A 324 20.51 -11.07 4.92
N GLU A 325 21.29 -12.13 4.81
CA GLU A 325 22.00 -12.75 5.95
C GLU A 325 22.84 -11.73 6.73
N ASN A 326 23.69 -10.99 6.03
CA ASN A 326 24.53 -9.98 6.66
C ASN A 326 23.74 -8.87 7.36
N LEU A 327 22.59 -8.47 6.80
CA LEU A 327 21.67 -7.51 7.46
C LEU A 327 21.05 -8.09 8.73
N LEU A 328 20.74 -9.39 8.73
CA LEU A 328 20.14 -10.06 9.87
C LEU A 328 21.13 -10.28 11.01
N LEU A 329 22.39 -10.59 10.69
CA LEU A 329 23.45 -10.88 11.66
C LEU A 329 24.06 -9.60 12.27
N ASN A 330 24.38 -8.66 11.42
CA ASN A 330 25.23 -7.51 11.80
C ASN A 330 24.47 -6.21 12.02
N GLY A 331 23.19 -6.13 11.63
CA GLY A 331 22.40 -4.90 11.73
C GLY A 331 22.97 -3.71 10.93
N ARG A 332 24.01 -3.92 10.14
CA ARG A 332 24.73 -2.87 9.41
C ARG A 332 24.02 -2.54 8.10
N LYS A 333 23.89 -1.25 7.83
CA LYS A 333 23.53 -0.75 6.49
C LYS A 333 24.59 -1.23 5.49
N ILE A 334 24.14 -1.91 4.44
CA ILE A 334 25.02 -2.24 3.32
C ILE A 334 25.22 -0.94 2.53
N ASN A 335 26.45 -0.43 2.53
CA ASN A 335 26.84 0.63 1.60
C ASN A 335 26.79 0.06 0.17
N TYR A 336 26.01 0.68 -0.71
CA TYR A 336 25.85 0.34 -2.11
C TYR A 336 27.01 0.89 -2.95
#